data_8492246fdaa273cfbdaa6f711795f458
#
_entry.id   8492246fdaa273cfbdaa6f711795f458
#
_cell.length_a   1.000
_cell.length_b   1.000
_cell.length_c   1.000
_cell.angle_alpha   90.00
_cell.angle_beta   90.00
_cell.angle_gamma   90.00
#
_symmetry.space_group_name_H-M   'P 1'
#
loop_
_entity.id
_entity.type
_entity.pdbx_description
1 polymer ?
#
loop_
_entity_poly.entity_id
_entity_poly.type
_entity_poly.pdbx_seq_one_letter_code
_entity_poly.pdbx_strand_id
1 'polypeptide(L)'
;MNPITSDPLDRVRYPVDEWALIETEYADEQGVDETNFAVGNGYLGLRGNFDEGRGGVQYGTYINGFHETWPIRHAETAFGFAKTGQTIINVPDAKVIRLYVDDEPLVLSEADILRHTRRLDFRGGLPAA
;
A
#
# COMPACT_ATOMS: atom_id res chain seq x y z
N MET A 1 16.23 -30.77 0.95
CA MET A 1 15.48 -29.50 1.27
C MET A 1 16.45 -28.36 1.02
N ASN A 2 16.37 -27.70 -0.13
CA ASN A 2 17.20 -26.52 -0.36
C ASN A 2 16.75 -25.44 0.61
N PRO A 3 17.66 -24.81 1.34
CA PRO A 3 17.29 -23.64 2.13
C PRO A 3 16.74 -22.59 1.17
N ILE A 4 15.63 -21.97 1.54
CA ILE A 4 15.11 -20.79 0.84
C ILE A 4 16.13 -19.69 1.06
N THR A 5 17.08 -19.58 0.13
CA THR A 5 18.17 -18.59 0.18
C THR A 5 17.90 -17.37 -0.69
N SER A 6 16.72 -17.29 -1.32
CA SER A 6 16.38 -16.11 -2.12
C SER A 6 15.69 -15.10 -1.24
N ASP A 7 16.30 -13.94 -1.10
CA ASP A 7 15.63 -12.74 -0.62
C ASP A 7 14.40 -12.47 -1.50
N PRO A 8 13.21 -12.29 -0.93
CA PRO A 8 11.99 -12.06 -1.71
C PRO A 8 11.98 -10.69 -2.39
N LEU A 9 12.86 -9.77 -1.99
CA LEU A 9 12.95 -8.43 -2.56
C LEU A 9 14.06 -8.36 -3.60
N ASP A 10 13.76 -7.69 -4.71
CA ASP A 10 14.77 -7.27 -5.67
C ASP A 10 15.68 -6.21 -5.02
N ARG A 11 16.94 -6.56 -4.75
CA ARG A 11 17.89 -5.69 -4.06
C ARG A 11 18.52 -4.62 -4.94
N VAL A 12 18.31 -4.64 -6.22
CA VAL A 12 18.61 -3.51 -7.11
C VAL A 12 17.59 -2.41 -6.89
N ARG A 13 16.31 -2.77 -6.94
CA ARG A 13 15.19 -1.87 -6.72
C ARG A 13 15.04 -1.45 -5.26
N TYR A 14 15.27 -2.39 -4.32
CA TYR A 14 15.16 -2.16 -2.87
C TYR A 14 16.50 -2.41 -2.19
N PRO A 15 17.45 -1.47 -2.30
CA PRO A 15 18.75 -1.61 -1.63
C PRO A 15 18.59 -1.74 -0.12
N VAL A 16 19.54 -2.44 0.49
CA VAL A 16 19.53 -2.67 1.94
C VAL A 16 19.90 -1.38 2.67
N ASP A 17 19.04 -0.98 3.59
CA ASP A 17 19.29 0.09 4.57
C ASP A 17 18.90 -0.44 5.95
N GLU A 18 19.62 -0.03 7.01
CA GLU A 18 19.39 -0.53 8.37
C GLU A 18 18.04 -0.08 8.93
N TRP A 19 17.59 1.11 8.55
CA TRP A 19 16.41 1.76 9.17
C TRP A 19 15.42 2.32 8.17
N ALA A 20 15.55 1.93 6.93
CA ALA A 20 14.58 2.35 5.93
C ALA A 20 14.32 1.27 4.88
N LEU A 21 13.12 1.29 4.35
CA LEU A 21 12.83 0.69 3.07
C LEU A 21 13.00 1.78 2.00
N ILE A 22 13.86 1.51 1.02
CA ILE A 22 14.14 2.42 -0.08
C ILE A 22 13.77 1.74 -1.37
N GLU A 23 13.07 2.44 -2.24
CA GLU A 23 12.80 2.05 -3.63
C GLU A 23 13.50 3.06 -4.54
N THR A 24 14.26 2.57 -5.51
CA THR A 24 15.08 3.41 -6.40
C THR A 24 14.60 3.41 -7.84
N GLU A 25 13.64 2.56 -8.18
CA GLU A 25 13.12 2.41 -9.54
C GLU A 25 11.59 2.40 -9.51
N TYR A 26 10.99 3.19 -10.39
CA TYR A 26 9.56 3.10 -10.65
C TYR A 26 9.27 1.87 -11.52
N ALA A 27 8.33 1.06 -11.12
CA ALA A 27 7.85 -0.07 -11.92
C ALA A 27 6.32 -0.14 -11.90
N ASP A 28 5.77 -0.80 -12.90
CA ASP A 28 4.31 -0.97 -13.02
C ASP A 28 3.71 -1.93 -11.98
N GLU A 29 4.56 -2.66 -11.24
CA GLU A 29 4.15 -3.58 -10.17
C GLU A 29 3.79 -2.86 -8.86
N GLN A 30 2.96 -1.85 -8.95
CA GLN A 30 2.60 -0.97 -7.84
C GLN A 30 1.93 -1.69 -6.66
N GLY A 31 1.27 -2.82 -6.89
CA GLY A 31 0.59 -3.55 -5.82
C GLY A 31 1.52 -4.05 -4.71
N VAL A 32 2.75 -4.44 -5.08
CA VAL A 32 3.81 -4.85 -4.13
C VAL A 32 4.30 -3.62 -3.36
N ASP A 33 4.57 -2.53 -4.06
CA ASP A 33 5.08 -1.29 -3.48
C ASP A 33 4.07 -0.67 -2.52
N GLU A 34 2.81 -0.61 -2.91
CA GLU A 34 1.71 -0.14 -2.05
C GLU A 34 1.61 -0.93 -0.75
N THR A 35 1.97 -2.22 -0.78
CA THR A 35 2.00 -3.07 0.40
C THR A 35 3.25 -2.83 1.23
N ASN A 36 4.42 -2.77 0.59
CA ASN A 36 5.70 -2.59 1.27
C ASN A 36 5.81 -1.23 1.97
N PHE A 37 5.23 -0.19 1.36
CA PHE A 37 5.21 1.17 1.92
C PHE A 37 3.97 1.48 2.75
N ALA A 38 3.18 0.47 3.11
CA ALA A 38 2.03 0.66 3.99
C ALA A 38 2.46 1.05 5.41
N VAL A 39 1.73 1.96 6.01
CA VAL A 39 1.97 2.44 7.38
C VAL A 39 0.71 2.41 8.22
N GLY A 40 0.86 2.27 9.53
CA GLY A 40 -0.27 2.29 10.45
C GLY A 40 0.17 2.49 11.89
N ASN A 41 -0.71 3.08 12.68
CA ASN A 41 -0.48 3.36 14.10
C ASN A 41 -1.51 2.67 15.03
N GLY A 42 -2.25 1.69 14.50
CA GLY A 42 -3.31 0.98 15.23
C GLY A 42 -4.66 1.70 15.20
N TYR A 43 -4.72 2.98 14.88
CA TYR A 43 -5.95 3.73 14.66
C TYR A 43 -6.20 4.00 13.17
N LEU A 44 -5.20 4.49 12.46
CA LEU A 44 -5.22 4.79 11.04
C LEU A 44 -4.20 3.89 10.34
N GLY A 45 -4.61 3.27 9.24
CA GLY A 45 -3.76 2.53 8.33
C GLY A 45 -3.84 3.09 6.92
N LEU A 46 -2.70 3.23 6.27
CA LEU A 46 -2.59 3.73 4.91
C LEU A 46 -1.79 2.75 4.06
N ARG A 47 -2.27 2.44 2.87
CA ARG A 47 -1.44 1.78 1.88
C ARG A 47 -0.47 2.78 1.27
N GLY A 48 0.68 2.28 0.83
CA GLY A 48 1.73 3.10 0.26
C GLY A 48 1.54 3.44 -1.22
N ASN A 49 0.32 3.74 -1.65
CA ASN A 49 0.09 4.25 -2.99
C ASN A 49 0.60 5.70 -3.13
N PHE A 50 0.86 6.12 -4.37
CA PHE A 50 1.32 7.47 -4.65
C PHE A 50 0.24 8.52 -4.34
N ASP A 51 0.68 9.69 -3.91
CA ASP A 51 -0.20 10.80 -3.51
C ASP A 51 -0.88 11.46 -4.72
N GLU A 52 -0.32 11.35 -5.91
CA GLU A 52 -0.87 11.89 -7.17
C GLU A 52 -2.21 11.27 -7.55
N GLY A 53 -2.59 10.18 -6.92
CA GLY A 53 -3.94 9.62 -6.94
C GLY A 53 -4.37 8.98 -8.25
N ARG A 54 -3.42 8.64 -9.15
CA ARG A 54 -3.68 7.89 -10.37
C ARG A 54 -2.70 6.74 -10.53
N GLY A 55 -3.17 5.64 -11.09
CA GLY A 55 -2.36 4.46 -11.34
C GLY A 55 -2.24 3.50 -10.16
N GLY A 56 -2.82 3.79 -9.00
CA GLY A 56 -2.82 2.88 -7.85
C GLY A 56 -3.59 1.59 -8.14
N VAL A 57 -3.04 0.45 -7.73
CA VAL A 57 -3.69 -0.86 -7.89
C VAL A 57 -4.78 -1.03 -6.84
N GLN A 58 -4.50 -0.65 -5.60
CA GLN A 58 -5.46 -0.76 -4.51
C GLN A 58 -5.24 0.35 -3.48
N TYR A 59 -6.00 1.40 -3.61
CA TYR A 59 -6.03 2.45 -2.59
C TYR A 59 -6.48 1.88 -1.25
N GLY A 60 -5.90 2.37 -0.17
CA GLY A 60 -6.27 1.91 1.16
C GLY A 60 -6.04 2.98 2.21
N THR A 61 -7.14 3.47 2.76
CA THR A 61 -7.18 4.28 3.98
C THR A 61 -8.18 3.63 4.91
N TYR A 62 -7.72 3.17 6.07
CA TYR A 62 -8.51 2.38 7.01
C TYR A 62 -8.49 3.02 8.38
N ILE A 63 -9.66 3.16 8.97
CA ILE A 63 -9.82 3.66 10.34
C ILE A 63 -10.31 2.52 11.22
N ASN A 64 -9.63 2.27 12.33
CA ASN A 64 -10.02 1.23 13.27
C ASN A 64 -11.44 1.48 13.80
N GLY A 65 -12.25 0.43 13.81
CA GLY A 65 -13.67 0.50 14.21
C GLY A 65 -14.63 0.80 13.05
N PHE A 66 -14.15 1.21 11.88
CA PHE A 66 -14.95 1.34 10.68
C PHE A 66 -14.97 0.03 9.91
N HIS A 67 -16.10 -0.68 9.99
CA HIS A 67 -16.25 -1.99 9.37
C HIS A 67 -17.67 -2.23 8.90
N GLU A 68 -17.81 -3.10 7.91
CA GLU A 68 -19.08 -3.70 7.51
C GLU A 68 -19.23 -5.07 8.15
N THR A 69 -20.48 -5.44 8.40
CA THR A 69 -20.84 -6.79 8.85
C THR A 69 -21.89 -7.37 7.91
N TRP A 70 -21.78 -8.66 7.67
CA TRP A 70 -22.77 -9.38 6.87
C TRP A 70 -23.03 -10.78 7.46
N PRO A 71 -24.25 -11.33 7.28
CA PRO A 71 -24.52 -12.69 7.68
C PRO A 71 -23.81 -13.68 6.73
N ILE A 72 -23.10 -14.63 7.31
CA ILE A 72 -22.54 -15.75 6.55
C ILE A 72 -23.61 -16.83 6.46
N ARG A 73 -23.96 -17.20 5.23
CA ARG A 73 -24.89 -18.30 4.95
C ARG A 73 -24.08 -19.54 4.57
N HIS A 74 -24.20 -20.58 5.37
CA HIS A 74 -23.62 -21.89 5.09
C HIS A 74 -24.68 -22.81 4.47
N ALA A 75 -24.27 -23.68 3.56
CA ALA A 75 -25.15 -24.72 3.01
C ALA A 75 -25.65 -25.68 4.12
N GLU A 76 -24.76 -25.98 5.07
CA GLU A 76 -25.07 -26.71 6.28
C GLU A 76 -24.53 -25.93 7.49
N THR A 77 -25.27 -25.96 8.59
CA THR A 77 -24.86 -25.30 9.82
C THR A 77 -24.28 -26.31 10.78
N ALA A 78 -23.10 -26.01 11.32
CA ALA A 78 -22.45 -26.80 12.34
C ALA A 78 -22.03 -25.93 13.53
N PHE A 79 -21.80 -26.57 14.67
CA PHE A 79 -21.27 -25.91 15.85
C PHE A 79 -19.90 -25.28 15.55
N GLY A 80 -19.72 -24.03 15.94
CA GLY A 80 -18.45 -23.30 15.71
C GLY A 80 -18.36 -22.59 14.37
N PHE A 81 -19.30 -22.75 13.44
CA PHE A 81 -19.33 -21.98 12.20
C PHE A 81 -19.64 -20.51 12.47
N ALA A 82 -18.83 -19.63 11.89
CA ALA A 82 -19.05 -18.20 12.00
C ALA A 82 -20.38 -17.80 11.34
N LYS A 83 -21.21 -17.07 12.04
CA LYS A 83 -22.52 -16.59 11.55
C LYS A 83 -22.44 -15.20 10.94
N THR A 84 -21.39 -14.47 11.27
CA THR A 84 -21.20 -13.08 10.85
C THR A 84 -19.78 -12.91 10.35
N GLY A 85 -19.63 -12.34 9.18
CA GLY A 85 -18.36 -11.83 8.67
C GLY A 85 -18.23 -10.35 8.96
N GLN A 86 -17.01 -9.89 9.13
CA GLN A 86 -16.66 -8.48 9.26
C GLN A 86 -15.50 -8.16 8.34
N THR A 87 -15.52 -6.98 7.74
CA THR A 87 -14.38 -6.43 7.02
C THR A 87 -14.22 -4.96 7.35
N ILE A 88 -12.98 -4.53 7.50
CA ILE A 88 -12.67 -3.11 7.60
C ILE A 88 -12.98 -2.47 6.24
N ILE A 89 -13.65 -1.32 6.26
CA ILE A 89 -13.99 -0.60 5.04
C ILE A 89 -12.93 0.45 4.70
N ASN A 90 -12.72 0.63 3.41
CA ASN A 90 -11.87 1.68 2.90
C ASN A 90 -12.61 3.02 3.02
N VAL A 91 -11.99 4.01 3.65
CA VAL A 91 -12.53 5.37 3.74
C VAL A 91 -11.91 6.25 2.64
N PRO A 92 -12.46 7.47 2.39
CA PRO A 92 -11.85 8.37 1.41
C PRO A 92 -10.37 8.62 1.66
N ASP A 93 -9.57 8.54 0.61
CA ASP A 93 -8.14 8.73 0.69
C ASP A 93 -7.79 10.21 0.84
N ALA A 94 -7.31 10.58 2.04
CA ALA A 94 -6.92 11.96 2.37
C ALA A 94 -5.49 12.32 1.90
N LYS A 95 -4.72 11.37 1.35
CA LYS A 95 -3.35 11.61 0.86
C LYS A 95 -3.31 12.22 -0.53
N VAL A 96 -4.38 12.10 -1.31
CA VAL A 96 -4.38 12.46 -2.73
C VAL A 96 -4.08 13.94 -2.93
N ILE A 97 -2.95 14.19 -3.59
CA ILE A 97 -2.52 15.52 -4.03
C ILE A 97 -2.34 15.45 -5.55
N ARG A 98 -3.10 16.25 -6.30
CA ARG A 98 -3.01 16.27 -7.76
C ARG A 98 -2.20 17.47 -8.20
N LEU A 99 -1.15 17.22 -8.95
CA LEU A 99 -0.36 18.24 -9.59
C LEU A 99 -0.83 18.44 -11.05
N TYR A 100 -1.03 19.67 -11.43
CA TYR A 100 -1.32 20.08 -12.80
C TYR A 100 -0.22 21.04 -13.27
N VAL A 101 0.28 20.83 -14.48
CA VAL A 101 1.23 21.72 -15.14
C VAL A 101 0.59 22.16 -16.45
N ASP A 102 0.38 23.48 -16.60
CA ASP A 102 -0.30 24.06 -17.77
C ASP A 102 -1.65 23.37 -18.09
N ASP A 103 -2.47 23.17 -17.03
CA ASP A 103 -3.77 22.49 -17.08
C ASP A 103 -3.71 20.96 -17.38
N GLU A 104 -2.53 20.40 -17.58
CA GLU A 104 -2.35 18.96 -17.77
C GLU A 104 -2.04 18.28 -16.41
N PRO A 105 -2.74 17.17 -16.06
CA PRO A 105 -2.45 16.45 -14.82
C PRO A 105 -1.14 15.67 -14.95
N LEU A 106 -0.30 15.72 -13.92
CA LEU A 106 0.82 14.80 -13.80
C LEU A 106 0.30 13.40 -13.50
N VAL A 107 0.59 12.46 -14.40
CA VAL A 107 0.29 11.03 -14.24
C VAL A 107 1.58 10.25 -14.34
N LEU A 108 2.04 9.66 -13.24
CA LEU A 108 3.36 8.99 -13.18
C LEU A 108 3.50 7.87 -14.20
N SER A 109 2.44 7.11 -14.47
CA SER A 109 2.47 6.02 -15.47
C SER A 109 2.60 6.50 -16.92
N GLU A 110 2.40 7.80 -17.17
CA GLU A 110 2.48 8.42 -18.51
C GLU A 110 3.67 9.39 -18.61
N ALA A 111 4.36 9.62 -17.50
CA ALA A 111 5.44 10.59 -17.43
C ALA A 111 6.81 9.98 -17.78
N ASP A 112 7.69 10.78 -18.38
CA ASP A 112 9.09 10.43 -18.55
C ASP A 112 9.84 10.57 -17.22
N ILE A 113 9.92 9.49 -16.46
CA ILE A 113 10.54 9.49 -15.14
C ILE A 113 12.06 9.38 -15.28
N LEU A 114 12.78 10.47 -15.03
CA LEU A 114 14.24 10.49 -15.08
C LEU A 114 14.89 9.89 -13.84
N ARG A 115 14.24 10.01 -12.70
CA ARG A 115 14.68 9.45 -11.43
C ARG A 115 13.49 9.26 -10.51
N HIS A 116 13.43 8.11 -9.85
CA HIS A 116 12.46 7.81 -8.83
C HIS A 116 13.16 7.38 -7.55
N THR A 117 12.68 7.84 -6.41
CA THR A 117 13.13 7.36 -5.11
C THR A 117 12.00 7.51 -4.10
N ARG A 118 11.67 6.43 -3.42
CA ARG A 118 10.78 6.42 -2.24
C ARG A 118 11.55 5.92 -1.04
N ARG A 119 11.26 6.48 0.11
CA ARG A 119 11.86 6.06 1.38
C ARG A 119 10.80 5.98 2.47
N LEU A 120 10.75 4.86 3.16
CA LEU A 120 10.02 4.70 4.40
C LEU A 120 11.02 4.62 5.55
N ASP A 121 11.07 5.63 6.39
CA ASP A 121 11.96 5.68 7.54
C ASP A 121 11.29 5.01 8.75
N PHE A 122 11.89 3.92 9.25
CA PHE A 122 11.35 3.16 10.37
C PHE A 122 11.56 3.83 11.73
N ARG A 123 12.47 4.79 11.85
CA ARG A 123 12.71 5.55 13.07
C ARG A 123 11.71 6.71 13.22
N GLY A 124 11.46 7.41 12.12
CA GLY A 124 10.55 8.55 12.08
C GLY A 124 9.08 8.16 11.83
N GLY A 125 8.85 6.99 11.28
CA GLY A 125 7.50 6.55 10.88
C GLY A 125 6.89 7.40 9.75
N LEU A 126 7.74 8.07 8.97
CA LEU A 126 7.32 8.97 7.89
C LEU A 126 7.80 8.42 6.55
N PRO A 127 6.90 8.21 5.57
CA PRO A 127 7.31 8.08 4.20
C PRO A 127 7.80 9.44 3.68
N ALA A 128 8.90 9.45 2.98
CA ALA A 128 9.40 10.59 2.21
C ALA A 128 9.50 10.17 0.75
N ALA A 129 8.92 10.97 -0.12
CA ALA A 129 9.04 10.84 -1.56
C ALA A 129 10.23 11.60 -2.11
#